data_ce17499de4e1361e4dfdf34f1ae0092b
#
_entry.id   ce17499de4e1361e4dfdf34f1ae0092b
#
_cell.length_a   1.000
_cell.length_b   1.000
_cell.length_c   1.000
_cell.angle_alpha   90.00
_cell.angle_beta   90.00
_cell.angle_gamma   90.00
#
_symmetry.space_group_name_H-M   'P 1'
#
loop_
_entity.id
_entity.type
_entity.pdbx_description
1 polymer ?
#
loop_
_entity_poly.entity_id
_entity_poly.type
_entity_poly.pdbx_seq_one_letter_code
_entity_poly.pdbx_strand_id
1 'polypeptide(L)'
;MGYAQVAGLPPIYGLYASFLPVIAYVIFASSPQLIFGIDATASAITGSIILGTAGLAAGSKEAITLAPILAFFCAAFLVLFSVLKLGRFAKYISAPVLSGFISGLSVSIIMGQIPKIMGLKESGDSFFSSLGIIFGQFFQSNWISFAMGVVTVIIVITCKKVIPKIPMSLVVLVLGTMAAYFFKLDQYNVDIVGKIPVGFPSLALPDFGASSWALAIGGGLVCAIATFAGSLLPSESFAMRNKYTIDDNRELFAYGISNFVAAFSGCPPASASVSRTAANEQFRGKTQMVSIVAATIIALIVAFLSGLLYYMPQPVLSGIVFAALVGIIDVDVLKGLFKVSRREATVWIVAALGTLLVGVIFGVLLGIFLSFINVVSRSMKSPIAILGVIDGRHGYFDLKRKPEAKPIPNVVIYRYSASLFFGNFNKFADGLKEAVQDDTKLVIFEASAIINIDTTATESMKDLLKWLDDKGIEYYFADLIDHLKTSFRKHDLGYIIDNGYTKKTVEDVLDTYYAKHK
;
A
#
# COMPACT_ATOMS: atom_id res chain seq x y z
N MET A 1 -13.27 -7.53 -18.57
CA MET A 1 -13.98 -8.83 -18.48
C MET A 1 -13.29 -9.76 -17.49
N GLY A 2 -12.01 -10.12 -17.63
CA GLY A 2 -11.31 -11.01 -16.69
C GLY A 2 -11.35 -10.56 -15.24
N TYR A 3 -11.18 -9.27 -14.96
CA TYR A 3 -11.28 -8.75 -13.59
C TYR A 3 -12.69 -8.83 -12.98
N ALA A 4 -13.74 -8.77 -13.77
CA ALA A 4 -15.09 -9.04 -13.27
C ALA A 4 -15.23 -10.49 -12.80
N GLN A 5 -14.65 -11.43 -13.54
CA GLN A 5 -14.63 -12.85 -13.13
C GLN A 5 -13.80 -13.10 -11.88
N VAL A 6 -12.70 -12.36 -11.70
CA VAL A 6 -11.94 -12.35 -10.42
C VAL A 6 -12.81 -11.85 -9.28
N ALA A 7 -13.66 -10.86 -9.53
CA ALA A 7 -14.63 -10.35 -8.56
C ALA A 7 -15.84 -11.29 -8.32
N GLY A 8 -15.88 -12.46 -8.94
CA GLY A 8 -17.02 -13.38 -8.84
C GLY A 8 -18.24 -12.95 -9.65
N LEU A 9 -18.07 -12.08 -10.65
CA LEU A 9 -19.15 -11.50 -11.44
C LEU A 9 -19.10 -11.94 -12.92
N PRO A 10 -20.23 -11.92 -13.63
CA PRO A 10 -20.25 -12.11 -15.08
C PRO A 10 -19.34 -11.10 -15.79
N PRO A 11 -18.69 -11.50 -16.91
CA PRO A 11 -17.71 -10.68 -17.63
C PRO A 11 -18.21 -9.30 -18.07
N ILE A 12 -19.52 -9.15 -18.31
CA ILE A 12 -20.14 -7.89 -18.77
C ILE A 12 -19.94 -6.75 -17.76
N TYR A 13 -19.93 -7.03 -16.45
CA TYR A 13 -19.73 -6.03 -15.42
C TYR A 13 -18.33 -5.39 -15.49
N GLY A 14 -17.36 -6.11 -16.08
CA GLY A 14 -16.05 -5.56 -16.36
C GLY A 14 -16.07 -4.49 -17.47
N LEU A 15 -16.93 -4.64 -18.45
CA LEU A 15 -17.13 -3.62 -19.50
C LEU A 15 -17.89 -2.43 -18.93
N TYR A 16 -18.97 -2.66 -18.18
CA TYR A 16 -19.74 -1.60 -17.53
C TYR A 16 -18.88 -0.75 -16.58
N ALA A 17 -18.06 -1.39 -15.76
CA ALA A 17 -17.12 -0.71 -14.85
C ALA A 17 -15.99 0.05 -15.56
N SER A 18 -15.75 -0.23 -16.84
CA SER A 18 -14.74 0.45 -17.66
C SER A 18 -15.30 1.64 -18.46
N PHE A 19 -16.55 2.00 -18.24
CA PHE A 19 -17.24 3.08 -18.96
C PHE A 19 -17.67 4.20 -18.01
N LEU A 20 -18.86 4.12 -17.38
CA LEU A 20 -19.41 5.20 -16.56
C LEU A 20 -18.52 5.60 -15.38
N PRO A 21 -17.96 4.67 -14.57
CA PRO A 21 -17.07 5.01 -13.46
C PRO A 21 -15.80 5.72 -13.94
N VAL A 22 -15.26 5.35 -15.11
CA VAL A 22 -14.08 6.00 -15.69
C VAL A 22 -14.37 7.45 -16.05
N ILE A 23 -15.52 7.73 -16.67
CA ILE A 23 -15.93 9.10 -17.02
C ILE A 23 -16.09 9.94 -15.74
N ALA A 24 -16.73 9.38 -14.70
CA ALA A 24 -16.88 10.07 -13.42
C ALA A 24 -15.52 10.42 -12.80
N TYR A 25 -14.56 9.50 -12.82
CA TYR A 25 -13.20 9.77 -12.36
C TYR A 25 -12.57 10.93 -13.12
N VAL A 26 -12.64 10.93 -14.44
CA VAL A 26 -12.01 11.96 -15.30
C VAL A 26 -12.49 13.36 -14.98
N ILE A 27 -13.78 13.53 -14.63
CA ILE A 27 -14.37 14.84 -14.31
C ILE A 27 -13.77 15.44 -13.03
N PHE A 28 -13.49 14.62 -12.02
CA PHE A 28 -13.06 15.08 -10.70
C PHE A 28 -11.57 14.90 -10.44
N ALA A 29 -10.87 14.10 -11.22
CA ALA A 29 -9.45 13.78 -11.05
C ALA A 29 -8.55 15.03 -11.04
N SER A 30 -7.48 14.95 -10.30
CA SER A 30 -6.34 15.89 -10.35
C SER A 30 -5.17 15.33 -11.16
N SER A 31 -5.03 14.01 -11.25
CA SER A 31 -4.01 13.36 -12.06
C SER A 31 -4.38 13.34 -13.55
N PRO A 32 -3.52 13.88 -14.44
CA PRO A 32 -3.79 13.87 -15.88
C PRO A 32 -3.50 12.51 -16.54
N GLN A 33 -2.79 11.61 -15.88
CA GLN A 33 -2.27 10.37 -16.50
C GLN A 33 -2.78 9.08 -15.88
N LEU A 34 -3.29 9.11 -14.64
CA LEU A 34 -3.72 7.91 -13.94
C LEU A 34 -4.93 7.28 -14.65
N ILE A 35 -4.84 5.99 -14.93
CA ILE A 35 -5.97 5.21 -15.49
C ILE A 35 -6.69 4.54 -14.33
N PHE A 36 -7.93 4.99 -14.10
CA PHE A 36 -8.82 4.49 -13.06
C PHE A 36 -9.95 3.65 -13.67
N GLY A 37 -10.46 2.64 -12.95
CA GLY A 37 -11.53 1.77 -13.41
C GLY A 37 -11.42 0.38 -12.78
N ILE A 38 -12.07 -0.63 -13.36
CA ILE A 38 -11.93 -2.00 -12.86
C ILE A 38 -10.47 -2.46 -12.97
N ASP A 39 -9.91 -2.95 -11.86
CA ASP A 39 -8.52 -3.38 -11.77
C ASP A 39 -8.36 -4.63 -10.91
N ALA A 40 -7.18 -5.26 -10.97
CA ALA A 40 -6.89 -6.51 -10.29
C ALA A 40 -7.12 -6.43 -8.77
N THR A 41 -6.63 -5.38 -8.11
CA THR A 41 -6.66 -5.24 -6.65
C THR A 41 -8.10 -5.14 -6.11
N ALA A 42 -8.89 -4.19 -6.63
CA ALA A 42 -10.28 -4.02 -6.22
C ALA A 42 -11.12 -5.26 -6.54
N SER A 43 -10.91 -5.86 -7.73
CA SER A 43 -11.63 -7.06 -8.15
C SER A 43 -11.33 -8.27 -7.27
N ALA A 44 -10.07 -8.45 -6.88
CA ALA A 44 -9.68 -9.57 -6.03
C ALA A 44 -10.23 -9.45 -4.61
N ILE A 45 -10.22 -8.24 -4.05
CA ILE A 45 -10.82 -7.99 -2.73
C ILE A 45 -12.33 -8.24 -2.79
N THR A 46 -13.00 -7.71 -3.82
CA THR A 46 -14.42 -7.94 -4.04
C THR A 46 -14.72 -9.43 -4.17
N GLY A 47 -13.93 -10.18 -4.96
CA GLY A 47 -14.06 -11.62 -5.11
C GLY A 47 -13.81 -12.38 -3.81
N SER A 48 -12.80 -12.01 -3.03
CA SER A 48 -12.54 -12.61 -1.71
C SER A 48 -13.70 -12.38 -0.73
N ILE A 49 -14.37 -11.24 -0.80
CA ILE A 49 -15.54 -10.96 0.02
C ILE A 49 -16.75 -11.77 -0.46
N ILE A 50 -17.03 -11.77 -1.75
CA ILE A 50 -18.19 -12.41 -2.35
C ILE A 50 -18.08 -13.94 -2.26
N LEU A 51 -16.97 -14.49 -2.76
CA LEU A 51 -16.78 -15.94 -2.85
C LEU A 51 -16.30 -16.53 -1.53
N GLY A 52 -15.33 -15.88 -0.87
CA GLY A 52 -14.73 -16.39 0.36
C GLY A 52 -15.56 -16.08 1.60
N THR A 53 -15.75 -14.79 1.94
CA THR A 53 -16.40 -14.40 3.22
C THR A 53 -17.89 -14.59 3.20
N ALA A 54 -18.57 -14.26 2.09
CA ALA A 54 -20.02 -14.44 1.93
C ALA A 54 -20.39 -15.86 1.45
N GLY A 55 -19.43 -16.63 0.92
CA GLY A 55 -19.66 -18.00 0.41
C GLY A 55 -20.62 -18.07 -0.77
N LEU A 56 -20.72 -16.99 -1.57
CA LEU A 56 -21.66 -16.91 -2.68
C LEU A 56 -21.04 -17.50 -3.94
N ALA A 57 -21.84 -18.22 -4.75
CA ALA A 57 -21.37 -18.73 -6.03
C ALA A 57 -21.07 -17.60 -7.03
N ALA A 58 -20.02 -17.77 -7.84
CA ALA A 58 -19.67 -16.80 -8.89
C ALA A 58 -20.83 -16.62 -9.88
N GLY A 59 -21.18 -15.37 -10.16
CA GLY A 59 -22.27 -15.02 -11.07
C GLY A 59 -23.68 -15.26 -10.51
N SER A 60 -23.83 -15.66 -9.24
CA SER A 60 -25.13 -15.77 -8.59
C SER A 60 -25.83 -14.40 -8.49
N LYS A 61 -27.13 -14.41 -8.34
CA LYS A 61 -27.91 -13.18 -8.20
C LYS A 61 -27.48 -12.39 -6.96
N GLU A 62 -27.19 -13.10 -5.88
CA GLU A 62 -26.70 -12.53 -4.62
C GLU A 62 -25.30 -11.89 -4.79
N ALA A 63 -24.39 -12.55 -5.52
CA ALA A 63 -23.07 -11.99 -5.84
C ALA A 63 -23.19 -10.69 -6.66
N ILE A 64 -24.08 -10.70 -7.67
CA ILE A 64 -24.36 -9.52 -8.51
C ILE A 64 -24.94 -8.37 -7.69
N THR A 65 -25.78 -8.68 -6.69
CA THR A 65 -26.39 -7.67 -5.82
C THR A 65 -25.41 -7.13 -4.79
N LEU A 66 -24.52 -7.96 -4.25
CA LEU A 66 -23.56 -7.56 -3.20
C LEU A 66 -22.44 -6.63 -3.76
N ALA A 67 -21.98 -6.87 -4.99
CA ALA A 67 -20.88 -6.11 -5.58
C ALA A 67 -21.11 -4.58 -5.64
N PRO A 68 -22.26 -4.06 -6.12
CA PRO A 68 -22.55 -2.64 -6.10
C PRO A 68 -22.73 -2.06 -4.67
N ILE A 69 -23.17 -2.87 -3.71
CA ILE A 69 -23.23 -2.44 -2.31
C ILE A 69 -21.82 -2.22 -1.75
N LEU A 70 -20.89 -3.13 -2.05
CA LEU A 70 -19.46 -2.94 -1.70
C LEU A 70 -18.88 -1.68 -2.35
N ALA A 71 -19.22 -1.41 -3.61
CA ALA A 71 -18.80 -0.19 -4.31
C ALA A 71 -19.38 1.07 -3.66
N PHE A 72 -20.63 1.02 -3.20
CA PHE A 72 -21.29 2.13 -2.51
C PHE A 72 -20.58 2.46 -1.18
N PHE A 73 -20.33 1.47 -0.32
CA PHE A 73 -19.62 1.71 0.94
C PHE A 73 -18.15 2.08 0.72
N CYS A 74 -17.49 1.48 -0.27
CA CYS A 74 -16.15 1.91 -0.69
C CYS A 74 -16.14 3.40 -1.06
N ALA A 75 -17.09 3.85 -1.86
CA ALA A 75 -17.26 5.24 -2.25
C ALA A 75 -17.48 6.15 -1.05
N ALA A 76 -18.40 5.77 -0.15
CA ALA A 76 -18.71 6.55 1.05
C ALA A 76 -17.46 6.75 1.94
N PHE A 77 -16.67 5.69 2.15
CA PHE A 77 -15.42 5.79 2.92
C PHE A 77 -14.36 6.61 2.19
N LEU A 78 -14.19 6.48 0.88
CA LEU A 78 -13.23 7.29 0.12
C LEU A 78 -13.58 8.78 0.15
N VAL A 79 -14.86 9.13 0.02
CA VAL A 79 -15.33 10.52 0.18
C VAL A 79 -15.10 10.99 1.61
N LEU A 80 -15.41 10.18 2.62
CA LEU A 80 -15.12 10.48 4.01
C LEU A 80 -13.62 10.72 4.25
N PHE A 81 -12.75 9.88 3.69
CA PHE A 81 -11.30 10.06 3.78
C PHE A 81 -10.84 11.36 3.12
N SER A 82 -11.45 11.75 2.00
CA SER A 82 -11.19 13.04 1.34
C SER A 82 -11.59 14.21 2.23
N VAL A 83 -12.81 14.21 2.79
CA VAL A 83 -13.33 15.26 3.66
C VAL A 83 -12.48 15.41 4.93
N LEU A 84 -12.09 14.28 5.54
CA LEU A 84 -11.20 14.26 6.70
C LEU A 84 -9.73 14.57 6.35
N LYS A 85 -9.43 14.86 5.07
CA LYS A 85 -8.08 15.15 4.57
C LYS A 85 -7.06 14.06 4.89
N LEU A 86 -7.49 12.80 4.80
CA LEU A 86 -6.64 11.65 5.10
C LEU A 86 -5.65 11.32 3.97
N GLY A 87 -5.70 11.97 2.81
CA GLY A 87 -4.76 11.77 1.70
C GLY A 87 -3.30 11.80 2.14
N ARG A 88 -2.95 12.72 3.04
CA ARG A 88 -1.60 12.82 3.63
C ARG A 88 -1.12 11.54 4.34
N PHE A 89 -2.03 10.67 4.78
CA PHE A 89 -1.69 9.45 5.49
C PHE A 89 -1.25 8.30 4.56
N ALA A 90 -1.46 8.40 3.26
CA ALA A 90 -0.95 7.43 2.30
C ALA A 90 0.56 7.22 2.45
N LYS A 91 1.28 8.31 2.76
CA LYS A 91 2.74 8.31 2.95
C LYS A 91 3.22 7.46 4.15
N TYR A 92 2.32 7.07 5.05
CA TYR A 92 2.65 6.20 6.20
C TYR A 92 2.56 4.70 5.87
N ILE A 93 1.96 4.31 4.73
CA ILE A 93 1.96 2.92 4.28
C ILE A 93 3.30 2.65 3.61
N SER A 94 4.11 1.77 4.20
CA SER A 94 5.43 1.50 3.64
C SER A 94 5.36 0.73 2.31
N ALA A 95 6.20 1.10 1.36
CA ALA A 95 6.27 0.46 0.05
C ALA A 95 6.49 -1.08 0.13
N PRO A 96 7.32 -1.63 1.04
CA PRO A 96 7.45 -3.07 1.22
C PRO A 96 6.13 -3.78 1.58
N VAL A 97 5.31 -3.18 2.45
CA VAL A 97 3.99 -3.75 2.81
C VAL A 97 3.09 -3.81 1.60
N LEU A 98 2.98 -2.71 0.86
CA LEU A 98 2.12 -2.63 -0.32
C LEU A 98 2.56 -3.61 -1.41
N SER A 99 3.87 -3.66 -1.71
CA SER A 99 4.43 -4.59 -2.70
C SER A 99 4.25 -6.05 -2.27
N GLY A 100 4.47 -6.38 -1.00
CA GLY A 100 4.24 -7.73 -0.45
C GLY A 100 2.78 -8.14 -0.55
N PHE A 101 1.86 -7.26 -0.11
CA PHE A 101 0.41 -7.46 -0.22
C PHE A 101 -0.03 -7.72 -1.67
N ILE A 102 0.36 -6.86 -2.61
CA ILE A 102 -0.02 -6.99 -4.02
C ILE A 102 0.57 -8.29 -4.61
N SER A 103 1.78 -8.67 -4.23
CA SER A 103 2.40 -9.92 -4.68
C SER A 103 1.66 -11.15 -4.14
N GLY A 104 1.34 -11.19 -2.85
CA GLY A 104 0.55 -12.27 -2.24
C GLY A 104 -0.84 -12.40 -2.85
N LEU A 105 -1.50 -11.27 -3.07
CA LEU A 105 -2.78 -11.18 -3.75
C LEU A 105 -2.71 -11.72 -5.18
N SER A 106 -1.67 -11.32 -5.94
CA SER A 106 -1.47 -11.79 -7.32
C SER A 106 -1.31 -13.30 -7.38
N VAL A 107 -0.54 -13.89 -6.45
CA VAL A 107 -0.39 -15.36 -6.36
C VAL A 107 -1.72 -16.03 -6.05
N SER A 108 -2.52 -15.50 -5.12
CA SER A 108 -3.84 -16.04 -4.78
C SER A 108 -4.78 -16.05 -5.99
N ILE A 109 -4.82 -14.95 -6.75
CA ILE A 109 -5.66 -14.85 -7.95
C ILE A 109 -5.17 -15.80 -9.05
N ILE A 110 -3.86 -15.90 -9.27
CA ILE A 110 -3.24 -16.82 -10.23
C ILE A 110 -3.69 -18.24 -9.95
N MET A 111 -3.66 -18.67 -8.68
CA MET A 111 -4.11 -20.00 -8.27
C MET A 111 -5.59 -20.24 -8.62
N GLY A 112 -6.46 -19.24 -8.45
CA GLY A 112 -7.87 -19.32 -8.86
C GLY A 112 -8.11 -19.32 -10.40
N GLN A 113 -7.12 -18.91 -11.21
CA GLN A 113 -7.25 -18.97 -12.68
C GLN A 113 -6.84 -20.35 -13.25
N ILE A 114 -5.99 -21.11 -12.55
CA ILE A 114 -5.50 -22.41 -13.04
C ILE A 114 -6.63 -23.41 -13.31
N PRO A 115 -7.62 -23.64 -12.42
CA PRO A 115 -8.76 -24.50 -12.71
C PRO A 115 -9.53 -24.09 -13.96
N LYS A 116 -9.74 -22.78 -14.19
CA LYS A 116 -10.41 -22.24 -15.38
C LYS A 116 -9.59 -22.47 -16.66
N ILE A 117 -8.25 -22.36 -16.58
CA ILE A 117 -7.34 -22.71 -17.68
C ILE A 117 -7.44 -24.20 -17.99
N MET A 118 -7.58 -25.05 -16.97
CA MET A 118 -7.77 -26.50 -17.12
C MET A 118 -9.16 -26.89 -17.61
N GLY A 119 -10.10 -25.95 -17.71
CA GLY A 119 -11.49 -26.22 -18.09
C GLY A 119 -12.27 -26.97 -17.02
N LEU A 120 -11.87 -26.83 -15.75
CA LEU A 120 -12.61 -27.40 -14.62
C LEU A 120 -13.79 -26.50 -14.24
N LYS A 121 -14.90 -27.12 -13.87
CA LYS A 121 -16.14 -26.39 -13.50
C LYS A 121 -16.05 -25.77 -12.10
N GLU A 122 -15.25 -26.36 -11.23
CA GLU A 122 -15.03 -25.87 -9.88
C GLU A 122 -13.85 -24.90 -9.85
N SER A 123 -13.97 -23.84 -9.06
CA SER A 123 -12.88 -22.91 -8.76
C SER A 123 -12.77 -22.77 -7.25
N GLY A 124 -11.56 -22.79 -6.72
CA GLY A 124 -11.34 -22.67 -5.28
C GLY A 124 -11.49 -21.22 -4.79
N ASP A 125 -12.09 -21.07 -3.61
CA ASP A 125 -12.30 -19.76 -2.96
C ASP A 125 -11.08 -19.27 -2.18
N SER A 126 -10.07 -20.13 -2.00
CA SER A 126 -8.82 -19.84 -1.32
C SER A 126 -7.64 -20.51 -2.03
N PHE A 127 -6.42 -20.11 -1.64
CA PHE A 127 -5.18 -20.71 -2.16
C PHE A 127 -5.17 -22.24 -1.98
N PHE A 128 -5.48 -22.74 -0.78
CA PHE A 128 -5.46 -24.17 -0.49
C PHE A 128 -6.61 -24.93 -1.17
N SER A 129 -7.79 -24.33 -1.24
CA SER A 129 -8.93 -24.89 -1.97
C SER A 129 -8.60 -25.06 -3.45
N SER A 130 -8.03 -24.02 -4.06
CA SER A 130 -7.59 -24.08 -5.47
C SER A 130 -6.53 -25.16 -5.70
N LEU A 131 -5.55 -25.31 -4.79
CA LEU A 131 -4.56 -26.38 -4.84
C LEU A 131 -5.23 -27.77 -4.77
N GLY A 132 -6.17 -27.96 -3.84
CA GLY A 132 -6.91 -29.22 -3.71
C GLY A 132 -7.66 -29.60 -4.99
N ILE A 133 -8.33 -28.63 -5.63
CA ILE A 133 -9.04 -28.84 -6.90
C ILE A 133 -8.06 -29.18 -8.03
N ILE A 134 -6.97 -28.42 -8.17
CA ILE A 134 -5.95 -28.66 -9.21
C ILE A 134 -5.41 -30.07 -9.13
N PHE A 135 -4.99 -30.53 -7.95
CA PHE A 135 -4.42 -31.87 -7.78
C PHE A 135 -5.50 -32.98 -7.81
N GLY A 136 -6.68 -32.74 -7.22
CA GLY A 136 -7.74 -33.75 -7.15
C GLY A 136 -8.44 -34.00 -8.49
N GLN A 137 -8.54 -32.97 -9.33
CA GLN A 137 -9.27 -33.04 -10.61
C GLN A 137 -8.35 -32.91 -11.83
N PHE A 138 -7.03 -33.05 -11.69
CA PHE A 138 -6.08 -32.87 -12.79
C PHE A 138 -6.40 -33.73 -14.02
N PHE A 139 -6.76 -34.99 -13.82
CA PHE A 139 -7.09 -35.92 -14.90
C PHE A 139 -8.49 -35.66 -15.53
N GLN A 140 -9.32 -34.84 -14.91
CA GLN A 140 -10.62 -34.42 -15.45
C GLN A 140 -10.52 -33.17 -16.32
N SER A 141 -9.29 -32.64 -16.50
CA SER A 141 -9.04 -31.44 -17.29
C SER A 141 -9.45 -31.61 -18.73
N ASN A 142 -10.06 -30.54 -19.28
CA ASN A 142 -10.25 -30.44 -20.72
C ASN A 142 -8.92 -30.02 -21.37
N TRP A 143 -8.25 -30.98 -22.05
CA TRP A 143 -6.93 -30.75 -22.64
C TRP A 143 -6.90 -29.66 -23.72
N ILE A 144 -8.02 -29.41 -24.41
CA ILE A 144 -8.14 -28.32 -25.39
C ILE A 144 -8.12 -26.98 -24.64
N SER A 145 -8.93 -26.85 -23.59
CA SER A 145 -8.93 -25.66 -22.71
C SER A 145 -7.55 -25.41 -22.11
N PHE A 146 -6.92 -26.46 -21.60
CA PHE A 146 -5.59 -26.36 -21.01
C PHE A 146 -4.55 -25.88 -22.03
N ALA A 147 -4.52 -26.48 -23.22
CA ALA A 147 -3.61 -26.07 -24.30
C ALA A 147 -3.84 -24.61 -24.70
N MET A 148 -5.10 -24.18 -24.88
CA MET A 148 -5.44 -22.79 -25.21
C MET A 148 -4.98 -21.82 -24.14
N GLY A 149 -5.22 -22.12 -22.87
CA GLY A 149 -4.81 -21.27 -21.76
C GLY A 149 -3.30 -21.16 -21.61
N VAL A 150 -2.58 -22.31 -21.67
CA VAL A 150 -1.12 -22.33 -21.58
C VAL A 150 -0.47 -21.60 -22.76
N VAL A 151 -0.93 -21.83 -23.99
CA VAL A 151 -0.45 -21.11 -25.20
C VAL A 151 -0.69 -19.61 -25.04
N THR A 152 -1.85 -19.21 -24.52
CA THR A 152 -2.16 -17.80 -24.23
C THR A 152 -1.14 -17.21 -23.24
N VAL A 153 -0.89 -17.87 -22.12
CA VAL A 153 0.08 -17.42 -21.11
C VAL A 153 1.48 -17.26 -21.72
N ILE A 154 1.94 -18.26 -22.46
CA ILE A 154 3.27 -18.25 -23.09
C ILE A 154 3.37 -17.08 -24.10
N ILE A 155 2.40 -16.94 -24.99
CA ILE A 155 2.41 -15.88 -26.00
C ILE A 155 2.40 -14.51 -25.33
N VAL A 156 1.50 -14.26 -24.37
CA VAL A 156 1.37 -12.94 -23.74
C VAL A 156 2.64 -12.57 -22.97
N ILE A 157 3.22 -13.50 -22.18
CA ILE A 157 4.45 -13.22 -21.40
C ILE A 157 5.64 -13.03 -22.33
N THR A 158 5.82 -13.90 -23.34
CA THR A 158 6.97 -13.84 -24.24
C THR A 158 6.91 -12.58 -25.13
N CYS A 159 5.76 -12.32 -25.73
CA CYS A 159 5.60 -11.18 -26.64
C CYS A 159 5.65 -9.84 -25.90
N LYS A 160 5.24 -9.77 -24.61
CA LYS A 160 5.44 -8.57 -23.78
C LYS A 160 6.93 -8.18 -23.69
N LYS A 161 7.84 -9.16 -23.72
CA LYS A 161 9.30 -8.90 -23.69
C LYS A 161 9.86 -8.60 -25.07
N VAL A 162 9.40 -9.31 -26.12
CA VAL A 162 9.97 -9.26 -27.47
C VAL A 162 9.34 -8.16 -28.32
N ILE A 163 8.03 -7.95 -28.22
CA ILE A 163 7.28 -7.00 -29.06
C ILE A 163 6.34 -6.16 -28.17
N PRO A 164 6.86 -5.31 -27.27
CA PRO A 164 6.06 -4.59 -26.28
C PRO A 164 5.07 -3.56 -26.89
N LYS A 165 5.22 -3.23 -28.18
CA LYS A 165 4.35 -2.27 -28.88
C LYS A 165 3.01 -2.88 -29.29
N ILE A 166 2.90 -4.20 -29.41
CA ILE A 166 1.68 -4.88 -29.83
C ILE A 166 0.91 -5.34 -28.58
N PRO A 167 -0.37 -5.00 -28.41
CA PRO A 167 -1.19 -5.47 -27.31
C PRO A 167 -1.56 -6.95 -27.52
N MET A 168 -0.62 -7.86 -27.27
CA MET A 168 -0.75 -9.29 -27.56
C MET A 168 -1.93 -9.94 -26.83
N SER A 169 -2.30 -9.43 -25.66
CA SER A 169 -3.52 -9.89 -24.96
C SER A 169 -4.78 -9.70 -25.81
N LEU A 170 -4.89 -8.58 -26.54
CA LEU A 170 -6.00 -8.34 -27.45
C LEU A 170 -5.93 -9.26 -28.66
N VAL A 171 -4.74 -9.41 -29.26
CA VAL A 171 -4.53 -10.27 -30.44
C VAL A 171 -4.90 -11.73 -30.13
N VAL A 172 -4.40 -12.27 -29.01
CA VAL A 172 -4.69 -13.65 -28.58
C VAL A 172 -6.18 -13.81 -28.25
N LEU A 173 -6.82 -12.79 -27.68
CA LEU A 173 -8.25 -12.80 -27.40
C LEU A 173 -9.07 -12.91 -28.70
N VAL A 174 -8.75 -12.09 -29.71
CA VAL A 174 -9.42 -12.12 -31.02
C VAL A 174 -9.20 -13.46 -31.72
N LEU A 175 -7.94 -13.91 -31.80
CA LEU A 175 -7.60 -15.19 -32.42
C LEU A 175 -8.25 -16.38 -31.69
N GLY A 176 -8.26 -16.38 -30.36
CA GLY A 176 -8.93 -17.40 -29.56
C GLY A 176 -10.44 -17.41 -29.78
N THR A 177 -11.07 -16.23 -29.89
CA THR A 177 -12.50 -16.10 -30.20
C THR A 177 -12.83 -16.61 -31.62
N MET A 178 -11.98 -16.26 -32.59
CA MET A 178 -12.12 -16.78 -33.96
C MET A 178 -11.95 -18.29 -34.00
N ALA A 179 -10.96 -18.84 -33.33
CA ALA A 179 -10.76 -20.27 -33.22
C ALA A 179 -11.98 -20.98 -32.60
N ALA A 180 -12.53 -20.42 -31.49
CA ALA A 180 -13.70 -20.96 -30.83
C ALA A 180 -14.93 -20.96 -31.77
N TYR A 181 -15.10 -19.89 -32.54
CA TYR A 181 -16.20 -19.78 -33.51
C TYR A 181 -16.07 -20.77 -34.69
N PHE A 182 -14.91 -20.80 -35.36
CA PHE A 182 -14.72 -21.61 -36.57
C PHE A 182 -14.65 -23.12 -36.29
N PHE A 183 -13.98 -23.49 -35.18
CA PHE A 183 -13.83 -24.89 -34.77
C PHE A 183 -14.95 -25.38 -33.87
N LYS A 184 -15.94 -24.52 -33.53
CA LYS A 184 -17.07 -24.84 -32.63
C LYS A 184 -16.59 -25.50 -31.34
N LEU A 185 -15.63 -24.87 -30.66
CA LEU A 185 -14.96 -25.44 -29.50
C LEU A 185 -15.90 -25.66 -28.30
N ASP A 186 -17.03 -24.98 -28.26
CA ASP A 186 -18.14 -25.21 -27.33
C ASP A 186 -18.66 -26.66 -27.37
N GLN A 187 -18.65 -27.28 -28.53
CA GLN A 187 -19.02 -28.69 -28.69
C GLN A 187 -17.98 -29.67 -28.12
N TYR A 188 -16.77 -29.22 -27.91
CA TYR A 188 -15.68 -29.97 -27.26
C TYR A 188 -15.51 -29.64 -25.79
N ASN A 189 -16.58 -29.15 -25.15
CA ASN A 189 -16.61 -28.75 -23.75
C ASN A 189 -15.56 -27.66 -23.36
N VAL A 190 -15.21 -26.80 -24.32
CA VAL A 190 -14.47 -25.57 -23.99
C VAL A 190 -15.46 -24.53 -23.51
N ASP A 191 -15.33 -24.06 -22.28
CA ASP A 191 -16.21 -23.04 -21.75
C ASP A 191 -16.04 -21.71 -22.50
N ILE A 192 -17.15 -21.13 -22.94
CA ILE A 192 -17.24 -19.82 -23.58
C ILE A 192 -18.00 -18.84 -22.69
N VAL A 193 -17.83 -17.54 -22.94
CA VAL A 193 -18.52 -16.49 -22.19
C VAL A 193 -20.04 -16.57 -22.32
N GLY A 194 -20.53 -17.00 -23.49
CA GLY A 194 -21.95 -17.17 -23.77
C GLY A 194 -22.70 -15.86 -23.98
N LYS A 195 -24.01 -15.87 -23.77
CA LYS A 195 -24.87 -14.71 -24.01
C LYS A 195 -24.54 -13.56 -23.10
N ILE A 196 -24.12 -12.45 -23.67
CA ILE A 196 -23.91 -11.18 -22.98
C ILE A 196 -25.13 -10.30 -23.21
N PRO A 197 -25.78 -9.75 -22.19
CA PRO A 197 -26.86 -8.79 -22.38
C PRO A 197 -26.40 -7.62 -23.26
N VAL A 198 -27.19 -7.26 -24.24
CA VAL A 198 -26.95 -6.09 -25.09
C VAL A 198 -27.47 -4.85 -24.37
N GLY A 199 -26.70 -3.77 -24.40
CA GLY A 199 -27.13 -2.48 -23.85
C GLY A 199 -26.29 -1.98 -22.68
N PHE A 200 -26.59 -0.76 -22.28
CA PHE A 200 -25.91 -0.10 -21.17
C PHE A 200 -26.38 -0.61 -19.80
N PRO A 201 -25.57 -0.46 -18.74
CA PRO A 201 -26.00 -0.80 -17.39
C PRO A 201 -27.21 0.06 -17.01
N SER A 202 -28.19 -0.56 -16.35
CA SER A 202 -29.31 0.16 -15.75
C SER A 202 -28.78 0.95 -14.54
N LEU A 203 -29.05 2.26 -14.52
CA LEU A 203 -28.74 3.07 -13.36
C LEU A 203 -29.82 2.85 -12.30
N ALA A 204 -29.45 2.23 -11.20
CA ALA A 204 -30.33 1.96 -10.09
C ALA A 204 -29.59 2.08 -8.74
N LEU A 205 -30.35 2.36 -7.68
CA LEU A 205 -29.79 2.24 -6.34
C LEU A 205 -29.46 0.77 -6.04
N PRO A 206 -28.32 0.49 -5.37
CA PRO A 206 -28.04 -0.85 -4.88
C PRO A 206 -29.17 -1.36 -3.97
N ASP A 207 -29.52 -2.63 -4.09
CA ASP A 207 -30.53 -3.27 -3.24
C ASP A 207 -29.91 -3.66 -1.89
N PHE A 208 -30.06 -2.77 -0.91
CA PHE A 208 -29.51 -2.95 0.44
C PHE A 208 -30.24 -4.02 1.28
N GLY A 209 -31.38 -4.52 0.83
CA GLY A 209 -32.14 -5.54 1.55
C GLY A 209 -31.56 -6.95 1.46
N ALA A 210 -30.67 -7.18 0.49
CA ALA A 210 -30.19 -8.52 0.14
C ALA A 210 -28.91 -8.96 0.87
N SER A 211 -28.31 -8.14 1.75
CA SER A 211 -27.01 -8.46 2.36
C SER A 211 -26.89 -8.09 3.83
N SER A 212 -25.99 -8.78 4.53
CA SER A 212 -25.61 -8.40 5.89
C SER A 212 -24.92 -7.03 5.90
N TRP A 213 -25.45 -6.09 6.65
CA TRP A 213 -24.89 -4.75 6.81
C TRP A 213 -23.45 -4.76 7.31
N ALA A 214 -23.13 -5.67 8.25
CA ALA A 214 -21.76 -5.80 8.76
C ALA A 214 -20.77 -6.20 7.67
N LEU A 215 -21.15 -7.15 6.81
CA LEU A 215 -20.33 -7.57 5.67
C LEU A 215 -20.18 -6.45 4.63
N ALA A 216 -21.29 -5.77 4.33
CA ALA A 216 -21.30 -4.70 3.33
C ALA A 216 -20.44 -3.50 3.75
N ILE A 217 -20.60 -3.03 4.99
CA ILE A 217 -19.82 -1.90 5.55
C ILE A 217 -18.36 -2.30 5.73
N GLY A 218 -18.09 -3.45 6.36
CA GLY A 218 -16.72 -3.94 6.58
C GLY A 218 -15.98 -4.21 5.27
N GLY A 219 -16.63 -4.88 4.32
CA GLY A 219 -16.09 -5.14 3.00
C GLY A 219 -15.84 -3.87 2.20
N GLY A 220 -16.78 -2.91 2.25
CA GLY A 220 -16.61 -1.59 1.63
C GLY A 220 -15.44 -0.80 2.21
N LEU A 221 -15.25 -0.85 3.53
CA LEU A 221 -14.10 -0.22 4.19
C LEU A 221 -12.77 -0.83 3.72
N VAL A 222 -12.69 -2.15 3.63
CA VAL A 222 -11.48 -2.83 3.13
C VAL A 222 -11.19 -2.46 1.68
N CYS A 223 -12.23 -2.44 0.82
CA CYS A 223 -12.10 -1.95 -0.56
C CYS A 223 -11.61 -0.49 -0.59
N ALA A 224 -12.12 0.37 0.28
CA ALA A 224 -11.71 1.78 0.35
C ALA A 224 -10.25 1.94 0.77
N ILE A 225 -9.81 1.22 1.81
CA ILE A 225 -8.41 1.26 2.28
C ILE A 225 -7.47 0.75 1.18
N ALA A 226 -7.82 -0.34 0.51
CA ALA A 226 -7.00 -0.89 -0.56
C ALA A 226 -6.97 0.03 -1.80
N THR A 227 -8.12 0.63 -2.17
CA THR A 227 -8.19 1.63 -3.25
C THR A 227 -7.40 2.88 -2.88
N PHE A 228 -7.50 3.37 -1.65
CA PHE A 228 -6.71 4.47 -1.14
C PHE A 228 -5.21 4.22 -1.31
N ALA A 229 -4.69 3.10 -0.77
CA ALA A 229 -3.28 2.77 -0.84
C ALA A 229 -2.82 2.43 -2.26
N GLY A 230 -3.57 1.55 -2.94
CA GLY A 230 -3.24 1.04 -4.27
C GLY A 230 -3.44 2.04 -5.41
N SER A 231 -4.13 3.17 -5.16
CA SER A 231 -4.36 4.20 -6.18
C SER A 231 -3.55 5.47 -5.92
N LEU A 232 -3.53 5.95 -4.68
CA LEU A 232 -2.91 7.25 -4.38
C LEU A 232 -1.38 7.20 -4.47
N LEU A 233 -0.75 6.14 -3.94
CA LEU A 233 0.72 5.99 -4.03
C LEU A 233 1.23 5.90 -5.49
N PRO A 234 0.64 5.07 -6.36
CA PRO A 234 0.97 5.12 -7.78
C PRO A 234 0.72 6.49 -8.41
N SER A 235 -0.38 7.16 -8.08
CA SER A 235 -0.69 8.50 -8.59
C SER A 235 0.42 9.51 -8.25
N GLU A 236 0.86 9.55 -7.00
CA GLU A 236 2.01 10.36 -6.55
C GLU A 236 3.31 9.96 -7.27
N SER A 237 3.57 8.66 -7.43
CA SER A 237 4.76 8.15 -8.10
C SER A 237 4.84 8.59 -9.57
N PHE A 238 3.72 8.49 -10.31
CA PHE A 238 3.65 8.96 -11.70
C PHE A 238 3.74 10.48 -11.78
N ALA A 239 3.13 11.21 -10.83
CA ALA A 239 3.22 12.65 -10.74
C ALA A 239 4.67 13.13 -10.56
N MET A 240 5.40 12.53 -9.63
CA MET A 240 6.83 12.83 -9.40
C MET A 240 7.69 12.55 -10.63
N ARG A 241 7.50 11.40 -11.29
CA ARG A 241 8.27 11.04 -12.50
C ARG A 241 8.00 11.99 -13.66
N ASN A 242 6.76 12.41 -13.83
CA ASN A 242 6.33 13.26 -14.95
C ASN A 242 6.28 14.75 -14.58
N LYS A 243 6.77 15.13 -13.38
CA LYS A 243 6.95 16.52 -12.93
C LYS A 243 5.64 17.32 -12.90
N TYR A 244 4.55 16.71 -12.47
CA TYR A 244 3.31 17.41 -12.15
C TYR A 244 2.91 17.15 -10.69
N THR A 245 2.00 17.96 -10.17
CA THR A 245 1.48 17.82 -8.80
C THR A 245 0.05 17.32 -8.84
N ILE A 246 -0.33 16.54 -7.85
CA ILE A 246 -1.71 16.11 -7.62
C ILE A 246 -2.19 16.64 -6.27
N ASP A 247 -3.49 16.75 -6.12
CA ASP A 247 -4.12 16.98 -4.83
C ASP A 247 -4.65 15.65 -4.30
N ASP A 248 -4.01 15.14 -3.26
CA ASP A 248 -4.29 13.82 -2.67
C ASP A 248 -5.77 13.69 -2.25
N ASN A 249 -6.35 14.74 -1.66
CA ASN A 249 -7.73 14.70 -1.20
C ASN A 249 -8.73 14.81 -2.37
N ARG A 250 -8.40 15.58 -3.39
CA ARG A 250 -9.17 15.63 -4.63
C ARG A 250 -9.14 14.30 -5.37
N GLU A 251 -7.99 13.62 -5.38
CA GLU A 251 -7.89 12.25 -5.93
C GLU A 251 -8.79 11.27 -5.17
N LEU A 252 -8.76 11.29 -3.84
CA LEU A 252 -9.65 10.45 -3.01
C LEU A 252 -11.13 10.73 -3.28
N PHE A 253 -11.49 12.00 -3.45
CA PHE A 253 -12.85 12.41 -3.82
C PHE A 253 -13.23 11.84 -5.19
N ALA A 254 -12.35 11.96 -6.19
CA ALA A 254 -12.56 11.44 -7.53
C ALA A 254 -12.73 9.91 -7.52
N TYR A 255 -11.92 9.17 -6.74
CA TYR A 255 -12.08 7.73 -6.54
C TYR A 255 -13.43 7.40 -5.90
N GLY A 256 -13.85 8.19 -4.91
CA GLY A 256 -15.14 8.04 -4.24
C GLY A 256 -16.31 8.24 -5.21
N ILE A 257 -16.33 9.35 -5.96
CA ILE A 257 -17.39 9.62 -6.94
C ILE A 257 -17.43 8.55 -8.04
N SER A 258 -16.27 8.10 -8.54
CA SER A 258 -16.19 7.01 -9.50
C SER A 258 -16.82 5.72 -8.95
N ASN A 259 -16.56 5.40 -7.68
CA ASN A 259 -17.12 4.22 -7.02
C ASN A 259 -18.64 4.38 -6.74
N PHE A 260 -19.16 5.58 -6.48
CA PHE A 260 -20.61 5.82 -6.43
C PHE A 260 -21.26 5.54 -7.80
N VAL A 261 -20.65 6.03 -8.88
CA VAL A 261 -21.15 5.74 -10.23
C VAL A 261 -21.04 4.25 -10.54
N ALA A 262 -19.99 3.56 -10.11
CA ALA A 262 -19.88 2.10 -10.21
C ALA A 262 -21.05 1.41 -9.48
N ALA A 263 -21.33 1.81 -8.23
CA ALA A 263 -22.43 1.27 -7.45
C ALA A 263 -23.79 1.44 -8.14
N PHE A 264 -24.10 2.64 -8.63
CA PHE A 264 -25.35 2.92 -9.33
C PHE A 264 -25.45 2.24 -10.70
N SER A 265 -24.32 1.86 -11.30
CA SER A 265 -24.25 1.10 -12.55
C SER A 265 -24.23 -0.42 -12.33
N GLY A 266 -24.46 -0.90 -11.09
CA GLY A 266 -24.42 -2.33 -10.75
C GLY A 266 -23.01 -2.93 -10.79
N CYS A 267 -21.95 -2.12 -10.78
CA CYS A 267 -20.58 -2.53 -10.94
C CYS A 267 -19.86 -2.76 -9.60
N PRO A 268 -18.81 -3.61 -9.59
CA PRO A 268 -17.95 -3.76 -8.42
C PRO A 268 -17.09 -2.51 -8.18
N PRO A 269 -16.44 -2.41 -6.99
CA PRO A 269 -15.47 -1.36 -6.72
C PRO A 269 -14.39 -1.23 -7.78
N ALA A 270 -14.02 0.02 -8.08
CA ALA A 270 -12.98 0.38 -9.02
C ALA A 270 -11.74 0.94 -8.29
N SER A 271 -10.57 0.81 -8.90
CA SER A 271 -9.29 1.33 -8.38
C SER A 271 -8.37 1.75 -9.53
N ALA A 272 -7.22 2.37 -9.20
CA ALA A 272 -6.23 2.72 -10.20
C ALA A 272 -5.51 1.48 -10.74
N SER A 273 -5.21 1.51 -12.02
CA SER A 273 -4.42 0.47 -12.68
C SER A 273 -3.00 0.94 -12.95
N VAL A 274 -2.05 0.44 -12.16
CA VAL A 274 -0.62 0.75 -12.32
C VAL A 274 -0.13 0.36 -13.70
N SER A 275 -0.50 -0.83 -14.19
CA SER A 275 -0.04 -1.35 -15.49
C SER A 275 -0.60 -0.54 -16.66
N ARG A 276 -1.88 -0.16 -16.62
CA ARG A 276 -2.49 0.68 -17.65
C ARG A 276 -1.95 2.11 -17.62
N THR A 277 -1.70 2.65 -16.42
CA THR A 277 -1.06 3.97 -16.25
C THR A 277 0.37 3.97 -16.78
N ALA A 278 1.15 2.92 -16.51
CA ALA A 278 2.50 2.78 -17.05
C ALA A 278 2.48 2.66 -18.60
N ALA A 279 1.51 1.95 -19.15
CA ALA A 279 1.33 1.91 -20.61
C ALA A 279 0.97 3.30 -21.16
N ASN A 280 0.05 4.02 -20.52
CA ASN A 280 -0.28 5.40 -20.87
C ASN A 280 0.95 6.32 -20.86
N GLU A 281 1.79 6.23 -19.82
CA GLU A 281 3.06 6.95 -19.73
C GLU A 281 4.01 6.57 -20.88
N GLN A 282 4.17 5.27 -21.16
CA GLN A 282 5.01 4.76 -22.25
C GLN A 282 4.59 5.30 -23.62
N PHE A 283 3.30 5.41 -23.86
CA PHE A 283 2.72 5.99 -25.08
C PHE A 283 2.58 7.51 -25.04
N ARG A 284 3.15 8.14 -24.00
CA ARG A 284 3.18 9.61 -23.82
C ARG A 284 1.80 10.25 -23.70
N GLY A 285 0.83 9.55 -23.14
CA GLY A 285 -0.46 10.14 -22.78
C GLY A 285 -0.30 11.22 -21.72
N LYS A 286 -0.85 12.41 -21.97
CA LYS A 286 -0.66 13.60 -21.12
C LYS A 286 -1.94 14.09 -20.47
N THR A 287 -3.08 13.58 -20.87
CA THR A 287 -4.39 14.06 -20.42
C THR A 287 -5.35 12.90 -20.23
N GLN A 288 -6.40 13.12 -19.46
CA GLN A 288 -7.48 12.14 -19.26
C GLN A 288 -8.34 11.88 -20.51
N MET A 289 -8.08 12.56 -21.63
CA MET A 289 -8.70 12.25 -22.91
C MET A 289 -8.48 10.79 -23.35
N VAL A 290 -7.34 10.19 -22.95
CA VAL A 290 -7.07 8.76 -23.17
C VAL A 290 -8.17 7.89 -22.54
N SER A 291 -8.54 8.20 -21.29
CA SER A 291 -9.60 7.49 -20.55
C SER A 291 -10.97 7.71 -21.18
N ILE A 292 -11.28 8.93 -21.63
CA ILE A 292 -12.55 9.24 -22.30
C ILE A 292 -12.69 8.46 -23.62
N VAL A 293 -11.64 8.48 -24.46
CA VAL A 293 -11.64 7.75 -25.72
C VAL A 293 -11.77 6.24 -25.48
N ALA A 294 -11.03 5.70 -24.51
CA ALA A 294 -11.13 4.29 -24.14
C ALA A 294 -12.54 3.92 -23.64
N ALA A 295 -13.13 4.73 -22.77
CA ALA A 295 -14.50 4.53 -22.28
C ALA A 295 -15.53 4.59 -23.41
N THR A 296 -15.38 5.54 -24.33
CA THR A 296 -16.26 5.67 -25.49
C THR A 296 -16.18 4.44 -26.41
N ILE A 297 -14.96 3.94 -26.70
CA ILE A 297 -14.78 2.72 -27.50
C ILE A 297 -15.44 1.53 -26.80
N ILE A 298 -15.28 1.39 -25.50
CA ILE A 298 -15.91 0.30 -24.73
C ILE A 298 -17.44 0.43 -24.77
N ALA A 299 -17.98 1.63 -24.64
CA ALA A 299 -19.41 1.89 -24.76
C ALA A 299 -19.97 1.46 -26.13
N LEU A 300 -19.25 1.78 -27.22
CA LEU A 300 -19.63 1.34 -28.59
C LEU A 300 -19.56 -0.18 -28.75
N ILE A 301 -18.55 -0.83 -28.16
CA ILE A 301 -18.46 -2.30 -28.18
C ILE A 301 -19.65 -2.93 -27.45
N VAL A 302 -20.00 -2.41 -26.28
CA VAL A 302 -21.14 -2.92 -25.50
C VAL A 302 -22.47 -2.68 -26.21
N ALA A 303 -22.62 -1.54 -26.87
CA ALA A 303 -23.86 -1.19 -27.58
C ALA A 303 -24.07 -2.00 -28.86
N PHE A 304 -23.00 -2.25 -29.64
CA PHE A 304 -23.13 -2.76 -31.00
C PHE A 304 -22.44 -4.10 -31.28
N LEU A 305 -21.43 -4.46 -30.48
CA LEU A 305 -20.52 -5.58 -30.76
C LEU A 305 -20.54 -6.68 -29.67
N SER A 306 -21.50 -6.62 -28.75
CA SER A 306 -21.62 -7.61 -27.65
C SER A 306 -21.79 -9.04 -28.16
N GLY A 307 -22.44 -9.24 -29.33
CA GLY A 307 -22.59 -10.55 -29.97
C GLY A 307 -21.26 -11.20 -30.38
N LEU A 308 -20.22 -10.40 -30.69
CA LEU A 308 -18.89 -10.93 -31.01
C LEU A 308 -18.19 -11.54 -29.81
N LEU A 309 -18.59 -11.14 -28.62
CA LEU A 309 -17.99 -11.61 -27.37
C LEU A 309 -18.56 -12.96 -26.91
N TYR A 310 -19.62 -13.46 -27.55
CA TYR A 310 -20.30 -14.72 -27.21
C TYR A 310 -19.35 -15.92 -27.22
N TYR A 311 -18.56 -16.06 -28.28
CA TYR A 311 -17.65 -17.19 -28.48
C TYR A 311 -16.29 -17.03 -27.79
N MET A 312 -16.14 -16.03 -26.94
CA MET A 312 -14.88 -15.78 -26.25
C MET A 312 -14.56 -16.93 -25.29
N PRO A 313 -13.42 -17.65 -25.45
CA PRO A 313 -13.12 -18.82 -24.62
C PRO A 313 -12.62 -18.40 -23.24
N GLN A 314 -13.19 -19.00 -22.20
CA GLN A 314 -12.79 -18.78 -20.80
C GLN A 314 -11.31 -19.08 -20.54
N PRO A 315 -10.71 -20.18 -21.08
CA PRO A 315 -9.29 -20.46 -20.87
C PRO A 315 -8.37 -19.36 -21.38
N VAL A 316 -8.74 -18.69 -22.49
CA VAL A 316 -7.96 -17.56 -23.03
C VAL A 316 -8.06 -16.35 -22.11
N LEU A 317 -9.25 -16.01 -21.64
CA LEU A 317 -9.44 -14.92 -20.67
C LEU A 317 -8.63 -15.17 -19.39
N SER A 318 -8.72 -16.37 -18.84
CA SER A 318 -7.98 -16.77 -17.62
C SER A 318 -6.47 -16.77 -17.84
N GLY A 319 -6.00 -17.20 -19.02
CA GLY A 319 -4.60 -17.11 -19.43
C GLY A 319 -4.07 -15.67 -19.51
N ILE A 320 -4.88 -14.76 -20.03
CA ILE A 320 -4.55 -13.32 -20.08
C ILE A 320 -4.45 -12.74 -18.66
N VAL A 321 -5.40 -13.07 -17.78
CA VAL A 321 -5.38 -12.63 -16.38
C VAL A 321 -4.15 -13.17 -15.65
N PHE A 322 -3.86 -14.47 -15.81
CA PHE A 322 -2.67 -15.11 -15.28
C PHE A 322 -1.39 -14.37 -15.72
N ALA A 323 -1.21 -14.16 -17.02
CA ALA A 323 -0.03 -13.49 -17.57
C ALA A 323 0.12 -12.04 -17.10
N ALA A 324 -0.99 -11.33 -16.92
CA ALA A 324 -0.97 -9.97 -16.38
C ALA A 324 -0.50 -9.94 -14.94
N LEU A 325 -0.97 -10.88 -14.09
CA LEU A 325 -0.67 -10.94 -12.67
C LEU A 325 0.75 -11.42 -12.38
N VAL A 326 1.30 -12.35 -13.16
CA VAL A 326 2.72 -12.73 -13.08
C VAL A 326 3.64 -11.51 -13.20
N GLY A 327 3.28 -10.54 -14.05
CA GLY A 327 4.04 -9.31 -14.21
C GLY A 327 3.93 -8.30 -13.06
N ILE A 328 3.03 -8.53 -12.10
CA ILE A 328 2.81 -7.66 -10.94
C ILE A 328 3.58 -8.17 -9.72
N ILE A 329 3.91 -9.47 -9.68
CA ILE A 329 4.70 -10.05 -8.59
C ILE A 329 6.12 -9.49 -8.63
N ASP A 330 6.47 -8.67 -7.62
CA ASP A 330 7.72 -7.92 -7.61
C ASP A 330 8.81 -8.61 -6.75
N VAL A 331 9.36 -9.69 -7.31
CA VAL A 331 10.47 -10.44 -6.68
C VAL A 331 11.75 -9.61 -6.60
N ASP A 332 11.94 -8.67 -7.51
CA ASP A 332 13.17 -7.86 -7.55
C ASP A 332 13.17 -6.81 -6.43
N VAL A 333 12.00 -6.29 -6.05
CA VAL A 333 11.85 -5.49 -4.83
C VAL A 333 12.25 -6.32 -3.61
N LEU A 334 11.75 -7.55 -3.48
CA LEU A 334 12.13 -8.42 -2.35
C LEU A 334 13.64 -8.68 -2.29
N LYS A 335 14.27 -9.01 -3.41
CA LYS A 335 15.75 -9.19 -3.50
C LYS A 335 16.50 -7.91 -3.11
N GLY A 336 16.01 -6.75 -3.56
CA GLY A 336 16.55 -5.44 -3.18
C GLY A 336 16.45 -5.18 -1.68
N LEU A 337 15.30 -5.48 -1.08
CA LEU A 337 15.06 -5.34 0.35
C LEU A 337 16.00 -6.21 1.20
N PHE A 338 16.28 -7.44 0.80
CA PHE A 338 17.24 -8.29 1.51
C PHE A 338 18.66 -7.69 1.56
N LYS A 339 19.07 -6.93 0.53
CA LYS A 339 20.37 -6.26 0.50
C LYS A 339 20.42 -5.02 1.39
N VAL A 340 19.30 -4.31 1.52
CA VAL A 340 19.23 -3.02 2.24
C VAL A 340 18.78 -3.21 3.69
N SER A 341 17.72 -3.96 3.92
CA SER A 341 17.10 -4.13 5.24
C SER A 341 16.36 -5.45 5.35
N ARG A 342 16.94 -6.40 6.08
CA ARG A 342 16.29 -7.70 6.35
C ARG A 342 14.93 -7.55 7.03
N ARG A 343 14.74 -6.50 7.84
CA ARG A 343 13.45 -6.22 8.51
C ARG A 343 12.37 -5.86 7.51
N GLU A 344 12.68 -4.99 6.54
CA GLU A 344 11.73 -4.62 5.51
C GLU A 344 11.41 -5.80 4.58
N ALA A 345 12.38 -6.66 4.30
CA ALA A 345 12.16 -7.93 3.60
C ALA A 345 11.21 -8.85 4.39
N THR A 346 11.38 -8.97 5.72
CA THR A 346 10.47 -9.74 6.58
C THR A 346 9.05 -9.17 6.55
N VAL A 347 8.90 -7.85 6.62
CA VAL A 347 7.59 -7.18 6.52
C VAL A 347 6.93 -7.49 5.18
N TRP A 348 7.67 -7.43 4.08
CA TRP A 348 7.18 -7.81 2.75
C TRP A 348 6.68 -9.27 2.72
N ILE A 349 7.49 -10.22 3.23
CA ILE A 349 7.15 -11.65 3.26
C ILE A 349 5.91 -11.89 4.12
N VAL A 350 5.83 -11.29 5.31
CA VAL A 350 4.68 -11.47 6.21
C VAL A 350 3.41 -10.88 5.60
N ALA A 351 3.49 -9.72 4.92
CA ALA A 351 2.36 -9.17 4.20
C ALA A 351 1.90 -10.08 3.04
N ALA A 352 2.85 -10.61 2.26
CA ALA A 352 2.55 -11.52 1.15
C ALA A 352 1.93 -12.84 1.62
N LEU A 353 2.54 -13.49 2.62
CA LEU A 353 2.04 -14.75 3.18
C LEU A 353 0.73 -14.54 3.95
N GLY A 354 0.58 -13.45 4.69
CA GLY A 354 -0.66 -13.12 5.36
C GLY A 354 -1.82 -12.99 4.39
N THR A 355 -1.60 -12.30 3.27
CA THR A 355 -2.59 -12.17 2.19
C THR A 355 -2.94 -13.51 1.55
N LEU A 356 -1.93 -14.34 1.30
CA LEU A 356 -2.06 -15.62 0.61
C LEU A 356 -2.74 -16.68 1.48
N LEU A 357 -2.37 -16.77 2.77
CA LEU A 357 -2.75 -17.88 3.65
C LEU A 357 -3.99 -17.58 4.49
N VAL A 358 -4.13 -16.33 4.96
CA VAL A 358 -5.22 -15.92 5.87
C VAL A 358 -6.34 -15.23 5.09
N GLY A 359 -6.00 -14.60 3.98
CA GLY A 359 -6.95 -13.92 3.11
C GLY A 359 -6.64 -12.42 2.94
N VAL A 360 -7.27 -11.84 1.92
CA VAL A 360 -6.97 -10.48 1.44
C VAL A 360 -7.23 -9.42 2.52
N ILE A 361 -8.35 -9.52 3.22
CA ILE A 361 -8.74 -8.56 4.28
C ILE A 361 -7.71 -8.53 5.41
N PHE A 362 -7.38 -9.71 5.93
CA PHE A 362 -6.38 -9.84 7.00
C PHE A 362 -4.99 -9.44 6.53
N GLY A 363 -4.61 -9.74 5.28
CA GLY A 363 -3.34 -9.33 4.70
C GLY A 363 -3.15 -7.82 4.67
N VAL A 364 -4.18 -7.07 4.26
CA VAL A 364 -4.17 -5.59 4.26
C VAL A 364 -4.03 -5.05 5.68
N LEU A 365 -4.88 -5.51 6.60
CA LEU A 365 -4.86 -5.06 7.99
C LEU A 365 -3.54 -5.38 8.68
N LEU A 366 -3.02 -6.60 8.49
CA LEU A 366 -1.72 -7.03 9.00
C LEU A 366 -0.58 -6.17 8.41
N GLY A 367 -0.63 -5.88 7.11
CA GLY A 367 0.34 -5.03 6.45
C GLY A 367 0.40 -3.62 7.03
N ILE A 368 -0.77 -2.99 7.24
CA ILE A 368 -0.88 -1.66 7.88
C ILE A 368 -0.33 -1.70 9.30
N PHE A 369 -0.71 -2.72 10.08
CA PHE A 369 -0.24 -2.91 11.45
C PHE A 369 1.28 -3.07 11.53
N LEU A 370 1.85 -3.92 10.67
CA LEU A 370 3.30 -4.11 10.60
C LEU A 370 4.05 -2.85 10.15
N SER A 371 3.47 -2.08 9.22
CA SER A 371 4.03 -0.79 8.82
C SER A 371 4.10 0.17 10.00
N PHE A 372 3.03 0.25 10.79
CA PHE A 372 2.98 1.08 11.99
C PHE A 372 4.02 0.63 13.02
N ILE A 373 4.10 -0.68 13.33
CA ILE A 373 5.11 -1.24 14.23
C ILE A 373 6.54 -0.90 13.75
N ASN A 374 6.80 -1.00 12.45
CA ASN A 374 8.12 -0.71 11.90
C ASN A 374 8.50 0.77 12.09
N VAL A 375 7.56 1.70 11.85
CA VAL A 375 7.77 3.14 12.08
C VAL A 375 8.03 3.42 13.55
N VAL A 376 7.19 2.90 14.45
CA VAL A 376 7.35 3.07 15.91
C VAL A 376 8.69 2.47 16.37
N SER A 377 9.01 1.24 15.96
CA SER A 377 10.28 0.58 16.34
C SER A 377 11.52 1.33 15.85
N ARG A 378 11.41 1.99 14.68
CA ARG A 378 12.50 2.83 14.16
C ARG A 378 12.66 4.10 15.01
N SER A 379 11.57 4.73 15.39
CA SER A 379 11.55 5.93 16.24
C SER A 379 12.06 5.66 17.66
N MET A 380 11.88 4.44 18.19
CA MET A 380 12.41 4.02 19.48
C MET A 380 13.93 3.77 19.47
N LYS A 381 14.56 3.56 18.31
CA LYS A 381 15.99 3.22 18.20
C LYS A 381 16.85 4.40 17.78
N SER A 382 16.70 5.51 18.46
CA SER A 382 17.51 6.70 18.18
C SER A 382 18.96 6.53 18.63
N PRO A 383 19.93 7.08 17.87
CA PRO A 383 21.33 6.99 18.21
C PRO A 383 21.68 7.88 19.41
N ILE A 384 22.48 7.31 20.29
CA ILE A 384 23.12 7.97 21.42
C ILE A 384 24.61 8.13 21.09
N ALA A 385 25.18 9.28 21.39
CA ALA A 385 26.61 9.50 21.29
C ALA A 385 27.13 10.19 22.54
N ILE A 386 28.26 9.68 23.07
CA ILE A 386 29.06 10.35 24.07
C ILE A 386 30.17 11.07 23.31
N LEU A 387 30.29 12.38 23.53
CA LEU A 387 31.19 13.20 22.77
C LEU A 387 32.46 13.51 23.57
N GLY A 388 33.58 13.64 22.85
CA GLY A 388 34.85 14.03 23.36
C GLY A 388 35.58 15.02 22.44
N VAL A 389 36.79 15.39 22.75
CA VAL A 389 37.62 16.36 22.03
C VAL A 389 38.73 15.66 21.25
N ILE A 390 39.15 16.26 20.13
CA ILE A 390 40.34 15.85 19.37
C ILE A 390 41.35 17.01 19.44
N ASP A 391 42.55 16.72 19.87
CA ASP A 391 43.60 17.72 20.00
C ASP A 391 43.85 18.46 18.66
N GLY A 392 43.79 19.78 18.70
CA GLY A 392 44.00 20.65 17.52
C GLY A 392 42.80 20.74 16.58
N ARG A 393 41.62 20.19 16.92
CA ARG A 393 40.38 20.33 16.12
C ARG A 393 39.27 20.97 16.98
N HIS A 394 38.60 21.96 16.40
CA HIS A 394 37.41 22.55 17.03
C HIS A 394 36.21 21.61 16.93
N GLY A 395 35.39 21.56 17.98
CA GLY A 395 34.15 20.79 18.06
C GLY A 395 34.25 19.50 18.88
N TYR A 396 33.09 18.83 19.04
CA TYR A 396 32.96 17.63 19.84
C TYR A 396 32.61 16.42 18.97
N PHE A 397 33.32 15.30 19.18
CA PHE A 397 33.32 14.14 18.30
C PHE A 397 32.84 12.91 19.07
N ASP A 398 32.05 12.05 18.40
CA ASP A 398 31.57 10.79 18.94
C ASP A 398 32.75 9.84 19.24
N LEU A 399 32.93 9.51 20.52
CA LEU A 399 34.00 8.64 20.99
C LEU A 399 33.99 7.24 20.37
N LYS A 400 32.79 6.72 19.99
CA LYS A 400 32.67 5.41 19.35
C LYS A 400 33.06 5.44 17.87
N ARG A 401 32.83 6.58 17.18
CA ARG A 401 33.06 6.71 15.74
C ARG A 401 34.43 7.29 15.41
N LYS A 402 35.04 7.99 16.35
CA LYS A 402 36.34 8.66 16.17
C LYS A 402 37.29 8.17 17.25
N PRO A 403 38.14 7.18 16.98
CA PRO A 403 39.09 6.64 17.96
C PRO A 403 40.13 7.67 18.49
N GLU A 404 40.32 8.76 17.73
CA GLU A 404 41.22 9.88 18.08
C GLU A 404 40.61 10.79 19.15
N ALA A 405 39.28 10.74 19.36
CA ALA A 405 38.58 11.57 20.32
C ALA A 405 38.83 11.05 21.74
N LYS A 406 39.13 11.98 22.66
CA LYS A 406 39.37 11.71 24.06
C LYS A 406 38.21 12.25 24.90
N PRO A 407 37.75 11.54 25.94
CA PRO A 407 36.78 12.08 26.87
C PRO A 407 37.37 13.25 27.65
N ILE A 408 36.54 14.20 28.07
CA ILE A 408 36.93 15.27 28.97
C ILE A 408 36.88 14.71 30.41
N PRO A 409 37.93 14.85 31.23
CA PRO A 409 37.91 14.31 32.58
C PRO A 409 36.72 14.84 33.40
N ASN A 410 36.04 13.95 34.10
CA ASN A 410 34.89 14.24 34.97
C ASN A 410 33.67 14.84 34.28
N VAL A 411 33.63 14.87 32.92
CA VAL A 411 32.55 15.47 32.13
C VAL A 411 31.97 14.44 31.13
N VAL A 412 30.65 14.30 31.13
CA VAL A 412 29.93 13.52 30.13
C VAL A 412 29.14 14.46 29.20
N ILE A 413 29.53 14.55 27.95
CA ILE A 413 28.76 15.26 26.93
C ILE A 413 27.86 14.24 26.23
N TYR A 414 26.55 14.32 26.48
CA TYR A 414 25.56 13.35 26.06
C TYR A 414 24.68 13.90 24.97
N ARG A 415 24.79 13.33 23.75
CA ARG A 415 23.97 13.68 22.58
C ARG A 415 22.95 12.60 22.28
N TYR A 416 21.71 13.03 22.13
CA TYR A 416 20.62 12.19 21.66
C TYR A 416 20.00 12.76 20.38
N SER A 417 19.93 11.95 19.32
CA SER A 417 19.60 12.45 17.98
C SER A 417 18.15 12.10 17.58
N ALA A 418 17.17 12.49 18.40
CA ALA A 418 15.73 12.39 18.08
C ALA A 418 14.89 13.18 19.09
N SER A 419 13.60 13.34 18.78
CA SER A 419 12.61 13.80 19.76
C SER A 419 12.45 12.77 20.88
N LEU A 420 12.24 13.26 22.11
CA LEU A 420 12.00 12.43 23.30
C LEU A 420 10.50 12.20 23.47
N PHE A 421 10.11 10.95 23.66
CA PHE A 421 8.73 10.57 23.91
C PHE A 421 8.66 9.30 24.79
N PHE A 422 7.48 8.96 25.26
CA PHE A 422 7.27 7.83 26.18
C PHE A 422 7.96 6.52 25.74
N GLY A 423 8.08 6.26 24.42
CA GLY A 423 8.62 5.00 23.88
C GLY A 423 10.15 4.95 23.84
N ASN A 424 10.88 6.08 23.89
CA ASN A 424 12.34 6.10 23.78
C ASN A 424 13.06 6.72 24.98
N PHE A 425 12.33 7.33 25.92
CA PHE A 425 12.93 8.02 27.06
C PHE A 425 13.73 7.07 27.96
N ASN A 426 13.23 5.87 28.23
CA ASN A 426 13.97 4.91 29.07
C ASN A 426 15.35 4.61 28.48
N LYS A 427 15.43 4.42 27.14
CA LYS A 427 16.71 4.21 26.47
C LYS A 427 17.64 5.43 26.58
N PHE A 428 17.08 6.64 26.52
CA PHE A 428 17.83 7.88 26.75
C PHE A 428 18.39 7.93 28.15
N ALA A 429 17.57 7.65 29.18
CA ALA A 429 17.96 7.68 30.58
C ALA A 429 18.97 6.58 30.92
N ASP A 430 18.74 5.34 30.45
CA ASP A 430 19.65 4.21 30.69
C ASP A 430 21.01 4.45 30.03
N GLY A 431 21.03 4.96 28.80
CA GLY A 431 22.27 5.30 28.13
C GLY A 431 23.07 6.43 28.81
N LEU A 432 22.39 7.39 29.45
CA LEU A 432 23.05 8.38 30.27
C LEU A 432 23.61 7.74 31.54
N LYS A 433 22.81 6.93 32.25
CA LYS A 433 23.23 6.26 33.49
C LYS A 433 24.44 5.34 33.27
N GLU A 434 24.51 4.68 32.10
CA GLU A 434 25.67 3.87 31.70
C GLU A 434 26.91 4.73 31.37
N ALA A 435 26.72 5.97 30.90
CA ALA A 435 27.81 6.88 30.57
C ALA A 435 28.41 7.58 31.80
N VAL A 436 27.61 7.76 32.86
CA VAL A 436 28.02 8.39 34.12
C VAL A 436 28.87 7.41 34.93
N GLN A 437 30.10 7.80 35.22
CA GLN A 437 31.06 7.08 36.07
C GLN A 437 31.12 7.68 37.49
N ASP A 438 31.79 7.02 38.42
CA ASP A 438 31.89 7.49 39.82
C ASP A 438 32.63 8.82 39.97
N ASP A 439 33.51 9.15 39.02
CA ASP A 439 34.25 10.41 38.98
C ASP A 439 33.54 11.52 38.18
N THR A 440 32.36 11.25 37.58
CA THR A 440 31.60 12.23 36.80
C THR A 440 31.07 13.34 37.71
N LYS A 441 31.37 14.60 37.38
CA LYS A 441 30.91 15.79 38.12
C LYS A 441 29.97 16.67 37.29
N LEU A 442 30.03 16.57 35.95
CA LEU A 442 29.26 17.38 35.06
C LEU A 442 28.65 16.53 33.91
N VAL A 443 27.35 16.71 33.67
CA VAL A 443 26.65 16.18 32.50
C VAL A 443 26.21 17.34 31.60
N ILE A 444 26.56 17.30 30.33
CA ILE A 444 26.12 18.27 29.32
C ILE A 444 25.21 17.56 28.36
N PHE A 445 23.91 17.89 28.36
CA PHE A 445 22.98 17.44 27.37
C PHE A 445 23.15 18.30 26.10
N GLU A 446 23.78 17.73 25.06
CA GLU A 446 23.85 18.38 23.75
C GLU A 446 22.50 18.17 23.04
N ALA A 447 21.68 19.22 23.03
CA ALA A 447 20.26 19.14 22.70
C ALA A 447 19.92 19.62 21.28
N SER A 448 20.91 19.92 20.42
CA SER A 448 20.68 20.44 19.07
C SER A 448 19.79 19.53 18.21
N ALA A 449 19.84 18.23 18.45
CA ALA A 449 19.08 17.22 17.71
C ALA A 449 17.78 16.77 18.42
N ILE A 450 17.48 17.29 19.62
CA ILE A 450 16.23 17.01 20.33
C ILE A 450 15.20 18.06 19.89
N ILE A 451 14.31 17.65 18.97
CA ILE A 451 13.35 18.59 18.37
C ILE A 451 12.15 18.85 19.28
N ASN A 452 11.70 17.83 20.01
CA ASN A 452 10.51 17.91 20.86
C ASN A 452 10.59 16.93 22.03
N ILE A 453 9.77 17.18 23.06
CA ILE A 453 9.58 16.27 24.19
C ILE A 453 8.08 16.18 24.49
N ASP A 454 7.55 14.96 24.74
CA ASP A 454 6.17 14.77 25.14
C ASP A 454 5.99 14.87 26.68
N THR A 455 4.74 14.90 27.13
CA THR A 455 4.42 15.05 28.56
C THR A 455 4.99 13.92 29.41
N THR A 456 4.93 12.67 28.95
CA THR A 456 5.45 11.50 29.69
C THR A 456 6.98 11.54 29.79
N ALA A 457 7.65 11.87 28.69
CA ALA A 457 9.11 12.02 28.69
C ALA A 457 9.55 13.21 29.55
N THR A 458 8.73 14.26 29.65
CA THR A 458 9.01 15.40 30.55
C THR A 458 8.99 14.99 32.00
N GLU A 459 8.01 14.25 32.48
CA GLU A 459 7.99 13.74 33.86
C GLU A 459 9.19 12.84 34.15
N SER A 460 9.48 11.92 33.22
CA SER A 460 10.65 11.07 33.33
C SER A 460 11.98 11.85 33.28
N MET A 461 12.02 13.00 32.61
CA MET A 461 13.18 13.90 32.61
C MET A 461 13.39 14.53 34.00
N LYS A 462 12.31 14.95 34.67
CA LYS A 462 12.42 15.45 36.05
C LYS A 462 13.03 14.41 36.99
N ASP A 463 12.60 13.16 36.88
CA ASP A 463 13.17 12.06 37.67
C ASP A 463 14.64 11.81 37.34
N LEU A 464 15.03 11.91 36.08
CA LEU A 464 16.43 11.77 35.66
C LEU A 464 17.32 12.91 36.18
N LEU A 465 16.82 14.15 36.14
CA LEU A 465 17.54 15.31 36.64
C LEU A 465 17.69 15.23 38.18
N LYS A 466 16.62 14.82 38.88
CA LYS A 466 16.70 14.55 40.33
C LYS A 466 17.73 13.47 40.68
N TRP A 467 17.81 12.42 39.86
CA TRP A 467 18.83 11.38 40.05
C TRP A 467 20.26 11.93 39.88
N LEU A 468 20.49 12.91 38.98
CA LEU A 468 21.78 13.61 38.87
C LEU A 468 22.05 14.47 40.10
N ASP A 469 21.04 15.22 40.56
CA ASP A 469 21.13 16.04 41.79
C ASP A 469 21.45 15.19 43.03
N ASP A 470 20.79 14.04 43.22
CA ASP A 470 21.02 13.09 44.32
C ASP A 470 22.44 12.50 44.29
N LYS A 471 23.09 12.44 43.14
CA LYS A 471 24.49 12.05 42.96
C LYS A 471 25.48 13.22 43.10
N GLY A 472 25.00 14.44 43.24
CA GLY A 472 25.82 15.64 43.28
C GLY A 472 26.47 15.99 41.93
N ILE A 473 25.85 15.59 40.83
CA ILE A 473 26.33 15.83 39.46
C ILE A 473 25.64 17.07 38.90
N GLU A 474 26.40 18.09 38.55
CA GLU A 474 25.85 19.28 37.87
C GLU A 474 25.44 18.92 36.44
N TYR A 475 24.37 19.55 35.92
CA TYR A 475 23.94 19.35 34.57
C TYR A 475 23.58 20.65 33.86
N TYR A 476 23.80 20.70 32.56
CA TYR A 476 23.43 21.79 31.68
C TYR A 476 22.92 21.27 30.35
N PHE A 477 22.07 22.08 29.71
CA PHE A 477 21.59 21.84 28.32
C PHE A 477 22.28 22.82 27.38
N ALA A 478 23.05 22.30 26.43
CA ALA A 478 23.70 23.09 25.39
C ALA A 478 22.88 23.01 24.09
N ASP A 479 22.96 24.05 23.28
CA ASP A 479 22.35 24.11 21.94
C ASP A 479 20.82 23.84 21.90
N LEU A 480 20.11 24.32 22.94
CA LEU A 480 18.66 24.11 23.03
C LEU A 480 17.93 24.94 21.99
N ILE A 481 17.26 24.28 21.04
CA ILE A 481 16.48 24.93 19.99
C ILE A 481 15.22 25.62 20.57
N ASP A 482 14.75 26.69 19.95
CA ASP A 482 13.63 27.51 20.48
C ASP A 482 12.31 26.73 20.59
N HIS A 483 12.08 25.77 19.71
CA HIS A 483 10.91 24.88 19.80
C HIS A 483 10.95 24.04 21.08
N LEU A 484 12.10 23.50 21.44
CA LEU A 484 12.27 22.71 22.66
C LEU A 484 12.19 23.58 23.92
N LYS A 485 12.72 24.83 23.89
CA LYS A 485 12.53 25.81 24.99
C LYS A 485 11.05 26.08 25.24
N THR A 486 10.27 26.25 24.16
CA THR A 486 8.82 26.44 24.25
C THR A 486 8.13 25.21 24.86
N SER A 487 8.58 24.01 24.48
CA SER A 487 8.08 22.74 25.02
C SER A 487 8.40 22.61 26.51
N PHE A 488 9.62 22.93 26.93
CA PHE A 488 10.04 22.93 28.33
C PHE A 488 9.19 23.86 29.20
N ARG A 489 8.91 25.08 28.73
CA ARG A 489 8.03 26.02 29.43
C ARG A 489 6.58 25.53 29.56
N LYS A 490 6.08 24.82 28.57
CA LYS A 490 4.71 24.27 28.58
C LYS A 490 4.55 23.07 29.54
N HIS A 491 5.64 22.42 29.88
CA HIS A 491 5.64 21.13 30.61
C HIS A 491 6.41 21.18 31.91
N ASP A 492 6.41 22.33 32.62
CA ASP A 492 7.03 22.55 33.94
C ASP A 492 8.55 22.29 34.03
N LEU A 493 9.25 22.30 32.89
CA LEU A 493 10.71 22.31 32.82
C LEU A 493 11.25 23.73 32.54
N GLY A 494 10.41 24.74 32.59
CA GLY A 494 10.80 26.15 32.36
C GLY A 494 11.90 26.62 33.29
N TYR A 495 11.93 26.12 34.53
CA TYR A 495 12.98 26.45 35.51
C TYR A 495 14.40 26.16 35.01
N ILE A 496 14.59 25.18 34.11
CA ILE A 496 15.89 24.87 33.50
C ILE A 496 16.40 26.09 32.69
N ILE A 497 15.48 26.80 32.03
CA ILE A 497 15.80 27.98 31.24
C ILE A 497 15.98 29.20 32.17
N ASP A 498 15.03 29.39 33.09
CA ASP A 498 14.96 30.58 33.93
C ASP A 498 16.07 30.63 34.99
N ASN A 499 16.55 29.47 35.49
CA ASN A 499 17.65 29.37 36.41
C ASN A 499 19.03 29.24 35.74
N GLY A 500 19.10 29.40 34.40
CA GLY A 500 20.37 29.46 33.68
C GLY A 500 21.06 28.12 33.41
N TYR A 501 20.34 26.99 33.55
CA TYR A 501 20.85 25.65 33.18
C TYR A 501 20.97 25.44 31.68
N THR A 502 20.67 26.45 30.86
CA THR A 502 20.80 26.42 29.40
C THR A 502 21.92 27.34 28.94
N LYS A 503 22.76 26.86 28.03
CA LYS A 503 23.83 27.62 27.39
C LYS A 503 23.72 27.51 25.86
N LYS A 504 24.36 28.45 25.16
CA LYS A 504 24.30 28.47 23.68
C LYS A 504 25.11 27.33 23.07
N THR A 505 26.25 26.98 23.66
CA THR A 505 27.14 25.94 23.16
C THR A 505 27.65 25.06 24.28
N VAL A 506 28.19 23.89 23.96
CA VAL A 506 28.89 23.03 24.91
C VAL A 506 30.10 23.74 25.52
N GLU A 507 30.78 24.60 24.72
CA GLU A 507 31.94 25.38 25.15
C GLU A 507 31.56 26.40 26.23
N ASP A 508 30.43 27.14 26.06
CA ASP A 508 29.89 28.05 27.07
C ASP A 508 29.55 27.35 28.40
N VAL A 509 29.11 26.08 28.34
CA VAL A 509 28.87 25.27 29.52
C VAL A 509 30.17 24.99 30.25
N LEU A 510 31.18 24.50 29.55
CA LEU A 510 32.50 24.18 30.11
C LEU A 510 33.14 25.40 30.73
N ASP A 511 33.12 26.54 30.05
CA ASP A 511 33.65 27.82 30.58
C ASP A 511 32.92 28.26 31.85
N THR A 512 31.59 28.15 31.84
CA THR A 512 30.77 28.46 33.03
C THR A 512 31.11 27.54 34.20
N TYR A 513 31.24 26.24 33.94
CA TYR A 513 31.55 25.24 34.97
C TYR A 513 32.95 25.44 35.56
N TYR A 514 33.96 25.60 34.73
CA TYR A 514 35.34 25.81 35.22
C TYR A 514 35.53 27.16 35.88
N ALA A 515 34.80 28.21 35.48
CA ALA A 515 34.82 29.50 36.20
C ALA A 515 34.21 29.42 37.60
N LYS A 516 33.20 28.56 37.80
CA LYS A 516 32.54 28.35 39.10
C LYS A 516 33.39 27.50 40.08
N HIS A 517 34.26 26.64 39.56
CA HIS A 517 35.05 25.68 40.32
C HIS A 517 36.56 25.98 40.36
N LYS A 518 36.95 27.19 39.93
CA LYS A 518 38.26 27.78 40.19
C LYS A 518 38.29 28.35 41.60
#